data_97a719c6164410d01ef5dc683d03ac40
#
_entry.id   97a719c6164410d01ef5dc683d03ac40
#
_cell.length_a   1.000
_cell.length_b   1.000
_cell.length_c   1.000
_cell.angle_alpha   90.00
_cell.angle_beta   90.00
_cell.angle_gamma   90.00
#
_symmetry.space_group_name_H-M   'P 1'
#
loop_
_entity.id
_entity.type
_entity.pdbx_description
1 polymer ?
#
loop_
_entity_poly.entity_id
_entity_poly.type
_entity_poly.pdbx_seq_one_letter_code
_entity_poly.pdbx_strand_id
1 'polypeptide(L)'
;KYSPTEFLVGMKYYQGDRSPNNAEREDTGMSKSWMHHKGRNKHHFEYWIDYGINCDTIIKGVPMPRRYVAEMIMDRISASRVYLGDAYTDQAPYQYLKKGIGHLWFVHPETLSQLEFLLRMLSERGEDDTLYYIRYHFLKGDPVPRMHCPQEYTVYEEAIRKKVSPSTH
;
A
#
# COMPACT_ATOMS: atom_id res chain seq x y z
N LYS A 1 13.41 3.01 -7.72
CA LYS A 1 14.78 3.59 -7.63
C LYS A 1 15.58 2.78 -6.63
N TYR A 2 16.45 1.91 -7.14
CA TYR A 2 17.32 1.09 -6.30
C TYR A 2 18.65 1.80 -6.06
N SER A 3 19.15 1.72 -4.84
CA SER A 3 20.54 2.08 -4.55
C SER A 3 21.49 0.97 -5.02
N PRO A 4 22.79 1.22 -5.15
CA PRO A 4 23.76 0.17 -5.45
C PRO A 4 23.68 -1.00 -4.48
N THR A 5 23.46 -0.75 -3.18
CA THR A 5 23.29 -1.80 -2.16
C THR A 5 22.08 -2.66 -2.40
N GLU A 6 20.91 -2.05 -2.69
CA GLU A 6 19.68 -2.77 -3.01
C GLU A 6 19.83 -3.59 -4.29
N PHE A 7 20.50 -3.04 -5.29
CA PHE A 7 20.79 -3.74 -6.54
C PHE A 7 21.67 -4.98 -6.33
N LEU A 8 22.74 -4.87 -5.57
CA LEU A 8 23.66 -5.98 -5.27
C LEU A 8 22.95 -7.10 -4.50
N VAL A 9 22.11 -6.76 -3.52
CA VAL A 9 21.28 -7.73 -2.79
C VAL A 9 20.26 -8.35 -3.73
N GLY A 10 19.63 -7.56 -4.58
CA GLY A 10 18.73 -8.05 -5.61
C GLY A 10 19.40 -9.08 -6.51
N MET A 11 20.57 -8.79 -7.03
CA MET A 11 21.32 -9.73 -7.87
C MET A 11 21.72 -11.02 -7.14
N LYS A 12 22.12 -10.92 -5.87
CA LYS A 12 22.54 -12.09 -5.07
C LYS A 12 21.39 -13.03 -4.75
N TYR A 13 20.20 -12.48 -4.44
CA TYR A 13 19.09 -13.24 -3.87
C TYR A 13 17.87 -13.38 -4.79
N TYR A 14 17.89 -12.79 -5.99
CA TYR A 14 16.78 -12.86 -6.91
C TYR A 14 16.63 -14.29 -7.49
N GLN A 15 15.45 -14.89 -7.25
CA GLN A 15 15.11 -16.24 -7.70
C GLN A 15 13.85 -16.25 -8.60
N GLY A 16 13.29 -15.08 -8.91
CA GLY A 16 12.15 -14.93 -9.82
C GLY A 16 10.78 -15.00 -9.16
N ASP A 17 10.63 -15.75 -8.08
CA ASP A 17 9.35 -16.11 -7.45
C ASP A 17 9.07 -15.41 -6.11
N ARG A 18 10.08 -14.81 -5.52
CA ARG A 18 9.97 -14.13 -4.22
C ARG A 18 10.86 -12.88 -4.10
N SER A 19 10.51 -12.04 -3.13
CA SER A 19 11.31 -10.84 -2.83
C SER A 19 12.73 -11.22 -2.40
N PRO A 20 13.78 -10.65 -3.01
CA PRO A 20 15.17 -10.80 -2.59
C PRO A 20 15.40 -10.44 -1.13
N ASN A 21 14.63 -9.48 -0.60
CA ASN A 21 14.71 -9.06 0.80
C ASN A 21 14.31 -10.17 1.77
N ASN A 22 13.36 -11.03 1.39
CA ASN A 22 12.97 -12.18 2.21
C ASN A 22 14.08 -13.23 2.22
N ALA A 23 14.69 -13.51 1.07
CA ALA A 23 15.81 -14.43 0.98
C ALA A 23 17.03 -13.93 1.79
N GLU A 24 17.31 -12.62 1.76
CA GLU A 24 18.35 -12.01 2.61
C GLU A 24 18.05 -12.20 4.10
N ARG A 25 16.79 -12.03 4.54
CA ARG A 25 16.41 -12.26 5.95
C ARG A 25 16.59 -13.70 6.40
N GLU A 26 16.24 -14.64 5.55
CA GLU A 26 16.40 -16.07 5.83
C GLU A 26 17.88 -16.46 5.99
N ASP A 27 18.75 -15.87 5.15
CA ASP A 27 20.20 -16.14 5.16
C ASP A 27 20.93 -15.44 6.32
N THR A 28 20.55 -14.20 6.64
CA THR A 28 21.35 -13.33 7.54
C THR A 28 20.60 -12.86 8.80
N GLY A 29 19.34 -13.25 8.98
CA GLY A 29 18.47 -12.83 10.08
C GLY A 29 17.84 -11.44 9.88
N MET A 30 18.30 -10.64 8.93
CA MET A 30 17.74 -9.32 8.58
C MET A 30 17.96 -9.00 7.12
N SER A 31 17.20 -8.03 6.58
CA SER A 31 17.49 -7.48 5.25
C SER A 31 18.03 -6.06 5.37
N LYS A 32 19.32 -5.90 5.13
CA LYS A 32 19.98 -4.58 5.07
C LYS A 32 19.45 -3.77 3.88
N SER A 33 19.19 -4.45 2.77
CA SER A 33 18.56 -3.85 1.60
C SER A 33 17.20 -3.26 1.91
N TRP A 34 16.34 -4.03 2.59
CA TRP A 34 15.02 -3.54 3.02
C TRP A 34 15.13 -2.37 4.01
N MET A 35 15.99 -2.47 5.01
CA MET A 35 16.21 -1.38 5.97
C MET A 35 16.64 -0.09 5.28
N HIS A 36 17.53 -0.19 4.30
CA HIS A 36 17.98 0.94 3.50
C HIS A 36 16.84 1.47 2.60
N HIS A 37 16.11 0.58 1.94
CA HIS A 37 14.99 0.91 1.05
C HIS A 37 13.86 1.64 1.79
N LYS A 38 13.34 1.05 2.86
CA LYS A 38 12.22 1.64 3.64
C LYS A 38 12.60 2.97 4.31
N GLY A 39 13.87 3.15 4.68
CA GLY A 39 14.35 4.39 5.28
C GLY A 39 14.43 5.57 4.30
N ARG A 40 14.49 5.28 3.00
CA ARG A 40 14.55 6.29 1.93
C ARG A 40 13.21 6.54 1.23
N ASN A 41 12.31 5.58 1.27
CA ASN A 41 11.08 5.60 0.50
C ASN A 41 9.87 5.82 1.39
N LYS A 42 9.29 7.01 1.30
CA LYS A 42 8.20 7.46 2.17
C LYS A 42 6.85 6.78 1.90
N HIS A 43 6.76 5.93 0.88
CA HIS A 43 5.57 5.10 0.63
C HIS A 43 5.53 3.80 1.44
N HIS A 44 6.51 3.56 2.33
CA HIS A 44 6.50 2.43 3.26
C HIS A 44 5.99 2.83 4.64
N PHE A 45 5.18 1.98 5.27
CA PHE A 45 4.58 2.23 6.59
C PHE A 45 5.63 2.53 7.66
N GLU A 46 6.74 1.81 7.62
CA GLU A 46 7.81 1.88 8.62
C GLU A 46 8.52 3.23 8.65
N TYR A 47 8.37 4.05 7.61
CA TYR A 47 8.83 5.43 7.63
C TYR A 47 7.96 6.31 8.55
N TRP A 48 6.68 5.98 8.71
CA TRP A 48 5.66 6.76 9.42
C TRP A 48 5.41 6.21 10.82
N ILE A 49 6.49 5.98 11.57
CA ILE A 49 6.48 5.49 12.94
C ILE A 49 7.20 6.50 13.82
N ASP A 50 6.58 6.84 14.94
CA ASP A 50 7.12 7.74 15.95
C ASP A 50 6.98 7.11 17.34
N TYR A 51 7.57 7.73 18.35
CA TYR A 51 7.38 7.34 19.75
C TYR A 51 6.01 7.80 20.26
N GLY A 52 5.36 6.94 21.03
CA GLY A 52 4.19 7.32 21.82
C GLY A 52 4.56 8.25 22.97
N ILE A 53 3.73 9.25 23.25
CA ILE A 53 3.94 10.20 24.35
C ILE A 53 3.67 9.51 25.70
N ASN A 54 2.79 8.51 25.71
CA ASN A 54 2.43 7.78 26.92
C ASN A 54 3.16 6.42 26.95
N CYS A 55 3.50 5.95 28.16
CA CYS A 55 4.21 4.69 28.36
C CYS A 55 3.49 3.43 27.83
N ASP A 56 2.21 3.56 27.44
CA ASP A 56 1.40 2.45 26.94
C ASP A 56 1.76 2.00 25.52
N THR A 57 2.45 2.86 24.76
CA THR A 57 2.89 2.53 23.38
C THR A 57 4.27 3.13 23.11
N ILE A 58 5.27 2.26 22.95
CA ILE A 58 6.63 2.69 22.59
C ILE A 58 6.66 3.16 21.12
N ILE A 59 5.85 2.54 20.27
CA ILE A 59 5.78 2.80 18.83
C ILE A 59 4.37 3.23 18.46
N LYS A 60 4.26 4.34 17.73
CA LYS A 60 2.99 4.88 17.24
C LYS A 60 3.09 5.19 15.76
N GLY A 61 2.13 4.68 14.98
CA GLY A 61 1.95 5.10 13.60
C GLY A 61 1.44 6.54 13.50
N VAL A 62 1.99 7.30 12.57
CA VAL A 62 1.52 8.64 12.22
C VAL A 62 0.87 8.65 10.84
N PRO A 63 -0.08 9.56 10.56
CA PRO A 63 -0.78 9.60 9.27
C PRO A 63 0.19 9.78 8.11
N MET A 64 0.13 8.88 7.13
CA MET A 64 0.87 9.01 5.88
C MET A 64 0.18 10.03 4.98
N PRO A 65 0.88 11.04 4.44
CA PRO A 65 0.30 11.95 3.45
C PRO A 65 -0.19 11.20 2.22
N ARG A 66 -1.35 11.59 1.70
CA ARG A 66 -2.06 10.91 0.59
C ARG A 66 -1.19 10.63 -0.64
N ARG A 67 -0.25 11.53 -0.96
CA ARG A 67 0.70 11.31 -2.07
C ARG A 67 1.52 10.03 -1.91
N TYR A 68 1.89 9.69 -0.69
CA TYR A 68 2.68 8.48 -0.41
C TYR A 68 1.80 7.24 -0.32
N VAL A 69 0.53 7.39 0.10
CA VAL A 69 -0.46 6.32 -0.03
C VAL A 69 -0.70 5.99 -1.50
N ALA A 70 -0.86 7.00 -2.35
CA ALA A 70 -0.99 6.81 -3.80
C ALA A 70 0.26 6.15 -4.40
N GLU A 71 1.46 6.58 -4.00
CA GLU A 71 2.73 5.95 -4.41
C GLU A 71 2.80 4.48 -3.97
N MET A 72 2.34 4.16 -2.75
CA MET A 72 2.25 2.79 -2.25
C MET A 72 1.30 1.92 -3.10
N ILE A 73 0.18 2.46 -3.57
CA ILE A 73 -0.72 1.75 -4.49
C ILE A 73 0.01 1.37 -5.78
N MET A 74 0.74 2.32 -6.38
CA MET A 74 1.50 2.07 -7.61
C MET A 74 2.59 1.02 -7.39
N ASP A 75 3.31 1.12 -6.27
CA ASP A 75 4.35 0.15 -5.90
C ASP A 75 3.76 -1.26 -5.74
N ARG A 76 2.63 -1.41 -5.06
CA ARG A 76 1.94 -2.70 -4.88
C ARG A 76 1.43 -3.30 -6.19
N ILE A 77 0.87 -2.50 -7.09
CA ILE A 77 0.48 -2.94 -8.43
C ILE A 77 1.70 -3.45 -9.18
N SER A 78 2.76 -2.66 -9.22
CA SER A 78 4.00 -2.99 -9.93
C SER A 78 4.67 -4.24 -9.37
N ALA A 79 4.78 -4.36 -8.06
CA ALA A 79 5.33 -5.55 -7.40
C ALA A 79 4.49 -6.80 -7.68
N SER A 80 3.14 -6.69 -7.61
CA SER A 80 2.26 -7.81 -7.91
C SER A 80 2.40 -8.27 -9.37
N ARG A 81 2.54 -7.35 -10.32
CA ARG A 81 2.79 -7.69 -11.73
C ARG A 81 4.13 -8.40 -11.93
N VAL A 82 5.17 -7.94 -11.26
CA VAL A 82 6.50 -8.55 -11.35
C VAL A 82 6.50 -9.98 -10.79
N TYR A 83 5.84 -10.21 -9.64
CA TYR A 83 5.87 -11.53 -8.99
C TYR A 83 4.85 -12.52 -9.56
N LEU A 84 3.75 -12.06 -10.12
CA LEU A 84 2.69 -12.92 -10.64
C LEU A 84 2.74 -13.10 -12.17
N GLY A 85 3.44 -12.20 -12.88
CA GLY A 85 3.51 -12.25 -14.34
C GLY A 85 2.11 -12.33 -14.97
N ASP A 86 1.88 -13.33 -15.82
CA ASP A 86 0.61 -13.55 -16.50
C ASP A 86 -0.56 -13.91 -15.55
N ALA A 87 -0.27 -14.33 -14.32
CA ALA A 87 -1.29 -14.61 -13.30
C ALA A 87 -1.74 -13.35 -12.54
N TYR A 88 -1.23 -12.16 -12.88
CA TYR A 88 -1.66 -10.92 -12.25
C TYR A 88 -3.13 -10.65 -12.52
N THR A 89 -3.83 -10.21 -11.48
CA THR A 89 -5.17 -9.63 -11.56
C THR A 89 -5.23 -8.40 -10.64
N ASP A 90 -6.14 -7.48 -10.92
CA ASP A 90 -6.36 -6.28 -10.10
C ASP A 90 -6.82 -6.61 -8.65
N GLN A 91 -7.22 -7.85 -8.40
CA GLN A 91 -7.55 -8.34 -7.06
C GLN A 91 -6.30 -8.69 -6.23
N ALA A 92 -5.19 -9.02 -6.87
CA ALA A 92 -4.01 -9.56 -6.20
C ALA A 92 -3.43 -8.61 -5.12
N PRO A 93 -3.26 -7.30 -5.34
CA PRO A 93 -2.75 -6.38 -4.33
C PRO A 93 -3.66 -6.28 -3.10
N TYR A 94 -4.99 -6.34 -3.27
CA TYR A 94 -5.94 -6.32 -2.16
C TYR A 94 -5.93 -7.63 -1.38
N GLN A 95 -5.87 -8.77 -2.06
CA GLN A 95 -5.75 -10.07 -1.43
C GLN A 95 -4.46 -10.18 -0.60
N TYR A 96 -3.36 -9.63 -1.11
CA TYR A 96 -2.11 -9.57 -0.38
C TYR A 96 -2.22 -8.72 0.90
N LEU A 97 -2.87 -7.55 0.82
CA LEU A 97 -3.12 -6.73 2.01
C LEU A 97 -3.94 -7.50 3.04
N LYS A 98 -5.03 -8.15 2.64
CA LYS A 98 -5.91 -8.90 3.56
C LYS A 98 -5.18 -10.00 4.33
N LYS A 99 -4.24 -10.69 3.70
CA LYS A 99 -3.42 -11.72 4.35
C LYS A 99 -2.55 -11.16 5.48
N GLY A 100 -2.08 -9.91 5.33
CA GLY A 100 -1.17 -9.29 6.27
C GLY A 100 -1.79 -8.27 7.22
N ILE A 101 -3.07 -7.90 7.04
CA ILE A 101 -3.68 -6.75 7.72
C ILE A 101 -3.65 -6.87 9.26
N GLY A 102 -3.82 -8.07 9.79
CA GLY A 102 -3.76 -8.33 11.24
C GLY A 102 -2.39 -8.06 11.89
N HIS A 103 -1.34 -7.96 11.09
CA HIS A 103 0.02 -7.66 11.55
C HIS A 103 0.39 -6.18 11.42
N LEU A 104 -0.51 -5.36 10.88
CA LEU A 104 -0.28 -3.92 10.64
C LEU A 104 -0.76 -3.04 11.81
N TRP A 105 -0.71 -3.56 13.03
CA TRP A 105 -1.15 -2.87 14.27
C TRP A 105 -0.46 -1.53 14.51
N PHE A 106 0.76 -1.35 14.01
CA PHE A 106 1.55 -0.14 14.13
C PHE A 106 1.21 0.94 13.09
N VAL A 107 0.42 0.61 12.07
CA VAL A 107 0.04 1.56 11.01
C VAL A 107 -1.09 2.46 11.50
N HIS A 108 -0.99 3.76 11.21
CA HIS A 108 -2.05 4.71 11.56
C HIS A 108 -3.40 4.29 10.92
N PRO A 109 -4.50 4.28 11.67
CA PRO A 109 -5.80 3.79 11.18
C PRO A 109 -6.29 4.50 9.91
N GLU A 110 -6.08 5.82 9.81
CA GLU A 110 -6.44 6.58 8.61
C GLU A 110 -5.64 6.11 7.38
N THR A 111 -4.34 5.90 7.53
CA THR A 111 -3.48 5.38 6.45
C THR A 111 -3.95 4.00 5.99
N LEU A 112 -4.26 3.12 6.94
CA LEU A 112 -4.73 1.78 6.64
C LEU A 112 -6.09 1.81 5.93
N SER A 113 -7.03 2.64 6.39
CA SER A 113 -8.34 2.81 5.75
C SER A 113 -8.22 3.36 4.33
N GLN A 114 -7.35 4.35 4.10
CA GLN A 114 -7.11 4.89 2.77
C GLN A 114 -6.53 3.84 1.82
N LEU A 115 -5.54 3.08 2.29
CA LEU A 115 -4.92 2.02 1.50
C LEU A 115 -5.92 0.91 1.16
N GLU A 116 -6.64 0.42 2.16
CA GLU A 116 -7.63 -0.65 2.00
C GLU A 116 -8.73 -0.24 1.03
N PHE A 117 -9.24 0.98 1.17
CA PHE A 117 -10.25 1.53 0.27
C PHE A 117 -9.78 1.55 -1.20
N LEU A 118 -8.57 2.09 -1.45
CA LEU A 118 -8.05 2.18 -2.81
C LEU A 118 -7.74 0.81 -3.42
N LEU A 119 -7.20 -0.12 -2.64
CA LEU A 119 -6.94 -1.49 -3.11
C LEU A 119 -8.23 -2.28 -3.35
N ARG A 120 -9.26 -2.03 -2.54
CA ARG A 120 -10.57 -2.62 -2.77
C ARG A 120 -11.20 -2.05 -4.05
N MET A 121 -11.10 -0.73 -4.26
CA MET A 121 -11.54 -0.10 -5.52
C MET A 121 -10.83 -0.71 -6.73
N LEU A 122 -9.51 -0.91 -6.65
CA LEU A 122 -8.73 -1.59 -7.69
C LEU A 122 -9.29 -2.99 -7.97
N SER A 123 -9.55 -3.77 -6.92
CA SER A 123 -10.08 -5.12 -7.02
C SER A 123 -11.48 -5.20 -7.66
N GLU A 124 -12.34 -4.21 -7.41
CA GLU A 124 -13.75 -4.20 -7.81
C GLU A 124 -14.02 -3.46 -9.11
N ARG A 125 -13.20 -2.44 -9.43
CA ARG A 125 -13.42 -1.52 -10.54
C ARG A 125 -12.30 -1.48 -11.57
N GLY A 126 -11.18 -2.10 -11.25
CA GLY A 126 -10.01 -2.10 -12.12
C GLY A 126 -9.11 -0.88 -11.96
N GLU A 127 -8.00 -0.92 -12.70
CA GLU A 127 -6.93 0.07 -12.58
C GLU A 127 -7.33 1.45 -13.08
N ASP A 128 -8.00 1.55 -14.24
CA ASP A 128 -8.34 2.84 -14.85
C ASP A 128 -9.23 3.70 -13.94
N ASP A 129 -10.29 3.12 -13.38
CA ASP A 129 -11.19 3.80 -12.44
C ASP A 129 -10.46 4.20 -11.16
N THR A 130 -9.59 3.33 -10.67
CA THR A 130 -8.82 3.58 -9.44
C THR A 130 -7.82 4.71 -9.64
N LEU A 131 -7.09 4.72 -10.76
CA LEU A 131 -6.14 5.78 -11.09
C LEU A 131 -6.84 7.12 -11.32
N TYR A 132 -7.99 7.10 -11.99
CA TYR A 132 -8.84 8.28 -12.15
C TYR A 132 -9.25 8.86 -10.79
N TYR A 133 -9.77 8.00 -9.89
CA TYR A 133 -10.17 8.43 -8.54
C TYR A 133 -8.98 8.97 -7.74
N ILE A 134 -7.83 8.30 -7.76
CA ILE A 134 -6.62 8.78 -7.08
C ILE A 134 -6.26 10.17 -7.56
N ARG A 135 -6.23 10.40 -8.86
CA ARG A 135 -5.80 11.67 -9.47
C ARG A 135 -6.76 12.82 -9.19
N TYR A 136 -8.05 12.60 -9.36
CA TYR A 136 -9.03 13.67 -9.40
C TYR A 136 -9.82 13.86 -8.10
N HIS A 137 -9.77 12.88 -7.19
CA HIS A 137 -10.50 12.90 -5.92
C HIS A 137 -9.58 12.72 -4.72
N PHE A 138 -8.92 11.59 -4.62
CA PHE A 138 -8.10 11.26 -3.46
C PHE A 138 -6.99 12.29 -3.19
N LEU A 139 -6.20 12.62 -4.20
CA LEU A 139 -5.12 13.62 -4.08
C LEU A 139 -5.62 15.07 -3.95
N LYS A 140 -6.89 15.32 -4.25
CA LYS A 140 -7.53 16.62 -4.06
C LYS A 140 -8.14 16.81 -2.67
N GLY A 141 -8.12 15.77 -1.84
CA GLY A 141 -8.56 15.86 -0.45
C GLY A 141 -9.99 15.38 -0.20
N ASP A 142 -10.65 14.78 -1.21
CA ASP A 142 -11.99 14.23 -1.01
C ASP A 142 -11.99 13.23 0.15
N PRO A 143 -13.06 13.19 0.97
CA PRO A 143 -13.18 12.24 2.06
C PRO A 143 -13.04 10.79 1.59
N VAL A 144 -12.36 9.98 2.40
CA VAL A 144 -12.22 8.54 2.19
C VAL A 144 -12.98 7.83 3.30
N PRO A 145 -13.78 6.79 2.99
CA PRO A 145 -14.52 6.04 4.00
C PRO A 145 -13.59 5.36 4.99
N ARG A 146 -14.03 5.27 6.23
CA ARG A 146 -13.35 4.45 7.23
C ARG A 146 -13.74 2.99 7.02
N MET A 147 -12.80 2.18 6.57
CA MET A 147 -13.05 0.80 6.14
C MET A 147 -13.56 -0.14 7.25
N HIS A 148 -13.38 0.23 8.51
CA HIS A 148 -13.91 -0.54 9.64
C HIS A 148 -15.26 -0.01 10.16
N CYS A 149 -15.90 0.90 9.44
CA CYS A 149 -17.24 1.42 9.73
C CYS A 149 -18.18 1.12 8.55
N PRO A 150 -18.90 -0.02 8.56
CA PRO A 150 -19.71 -0.47 7.41
C PRO A 150 -20.74 0.55 6.92
N GLN A 151 -21.34 1.33 7.83
CA GLN A 151 -22.37 2.33 7.50
C GLN A 151 -21.78 3.53 6.76
N GLU A 152 -20.62 4.05 7.19
CA GLU A 152 -19.92 5.13 6.49
C GLU A 152 -19.45 4.67 5.12
N TYR A 153 -19.00 3.42 5.01
CA TYR A 153 -18.54 2.83 3.77
C TYR A 153 -19.61 2.82 2.67
N THR A 154 -20.84 2.37 3.01
CA THR A 154 -21.94 2.30 2.03
C THR A 154 -22.27 3.67 1.43
N VAL A 155 -22.35 4.71 2.27
CA VAL A 155 -22.64 6.08 1.81
C VAL A 155 -21.56 6.59 0.84
N TYR A 156 -20.28 6.30 1.12
CA TYR A 156 -19.19 6.72 0.26
C TYR A 156 -19.08 5.91 -1.03
N GLU A 157 -19.39 4.60 -1.00
CA GLU A 157 -19.45 3.79 -2.23
C GLU A 157 -20.46 4.35 -3.22
N GLU A 158 -21.65 4.74 -2.76
CA GLU A 158 -22.66 5.36 -3.61
C GLU A 158 -22.19 6.69 -4.19
N ALA A 159 -21.51 7.52 -3.38
CA ALA A 159 -20.95 8.79 -3.84
C ALA A 159 -19.84 8.59 -4.89
N ILE A 160 -18.99 7.57 -4.72
CA ILE A 160 -17.92 7.24 -5.67
C ILE A 160 -18.50 6.68 -6.96
N ARG A 161 -19.49 5.80 -6.90
CA ARG A 161 -20.17 5.29 -8.10
C ARG A 161 -20.68 6.42 -8.99
N LYS A 162 -21.22 7.49 -8.39
CA LYS A 162 -21.67 8.68 -9.12
C LYS A 162 -20.53 9.50 -9.74
N LYS A 163 -19.34 9.52 -9.07
CA LYS A 163 -18.19 10.32 -9.52
C LYS A 163 -17.34 9.64 -10.61
N VAL A 164 -17.29 8.29 -10.61
CA VAL A 164 -16.44 7.50 -11.51
C VAL A 164 -17.22 6.96 -12.71
N SER A 165 -18.55 6.96 -12.68
CA SER A 165 -19.34 6.62 -13.87
C SER A 165 -19.07 7.63 -14.98
N PRO A 166 -18.64 7.20 -16.18
CA PRO A 166 -18.45 8.11 -17.30
C PRO A 166 -19.78 8.79 -17.58
N SER A 167 -19.73 10.12 -17.66
CA SER A 167 -20.85 10.89 -18.21
C SER A 167 -21.04 10.41 -19.64
N THR A 168 -22.07 9.62 -19.87
CA THR A 168 -22.57 9.31 -21.22
C THR A 168 -23.03 10.62 -21.84
N HIS A 169 -22.14 11.21 -22.63
CA HIS A 169 -22.46 12.24 -23.61
C HIS A 169 -22.17 11.71 -24.99
#